data_d3ace34686e5d3a16d2aa6262a9d789a
#
_entry.id   d3ace34686e5d3a16d2aa6262a9d789a
#
_cell.length_a   1.000
_cell.length_b   1.000
_cell.length_c   1.000
_cell.angle_alpha   90.00
_cell.angle_beta   90.00
_cell.angle_gamma   90.00
#
_symmetry.space_group_name_H-M   'P 1'
#
loop_
_entity.id
_entity.type
_entity.pdbx_description
1 polymer ?
#
loop_
_entity_poly.entity_id
_entity_poly.type
_entity_poly.pdbx_seq_one_letter_code
_entity_poly.pdbx_strand_id
1 'polypeptide(L)'
;MLNIYVLEDHFIQQNRIEEVIHTILKKNNIKVGDFEVFDKPNQLLVSITERGSHQLFFLDIQIKDDTKKGLEVAKQIRKNDPYANIVFFTTHSEYLPLTFQYQLAALDFIDKSLEGKDFQKRVESIILLTCKKIQSQNPEDAFRIENAKTVIQVPFHXXXXXXXL
;
A
#
# COMPACT_ATOMS: atom_id res chain seq x y z
N MET A 1 7.94 3.79 9.59
CA MET A 1 8.45 2.68 8.80
C MET A 1 7.30 2.04 8.05
N LEU A 2 7.51 1.71 6.80
CA LEU A 2 6.45 1.14 5.95
C LEU A 2 5.98 -0.21 6.47
N ASN A 3 4.67 -0.39 6.51
CA ASN A 3 4.06 -1.71 6.78
C ASN A 3 3.25 -2.12 5.58
N ILE A 4 3.35 -3.38 5.21
CA ILE A 4 2.66 -3.91 4.03
C ILE A 4 1.81 -5.10 4.43
N TYR A 5 0.54 -5.05 4.09
CA TYR A 5 -0.40 -6.12 4.38
C TYR A 5 -1.10 -6.53 3.11
N VAL A 6 -1.24 -7.83 2.91
CA VAL A 6 -1.87 -8.37 1.70
C VAL A 6 -3.03 -9.25 2.12
N LEU A 7 -4.15 -9.09 1.46
CA LEU A 7 -5.30 -10.00 1.62
C LEU A 7 -5.50 -10.75 0.31
N GLU A 8 -5.24 -12.04 0.33
CA GLU A 8 -5.32 -12.89 -0.85
C GLU A 8 -5.53 -14.32 -0.39
N ASP A 9 -6.61 -14.94 -0.82
CA ASP A 9 -6.90 -16.29 -0.35
C ASP A 9 -6.41 -17.39 -1.30
N HIS A 10 -5.95 -17.04 -2.49
CA HIS A 10 -5.49 -18.03 -3.45
C HIS A 10 -4.00 -18.26 -3.27
N PHE A 11 -3.62 -19.51 -3.00
CA PHE A 11 -2.26 -19.83 -2.60
C PHE A 11 -1.22 -19.39 -3.62
N ILE A 12 -1.47 -19.63 -4.90
CA ILE A 12 -0.48 -19.27 -5.92
C ILE A 12 -0.31 -17.76 -5.99
N GLN A 13 -1.41 -17.03 -5.88
CA GLN A 13 -1.32 -15.57 -5.93
C GLN A 13 -0.68 -15.01 -4.67
N GLN A 14 -0.88 -15.66 -3.52
CA GLN A 14 -0.15 -15.25 -2.32
C GLN A 14 1.35 -15.34 -2.54
N ASN A 15 1.79 -16.47 -3.05
CA ASN A 15 3.22 -16.66 -3.29
C ASN A 15 3.76 -15.65 -4.28
N ARG A 16 2.97 -15.39 -5.31
CA ARG A 16 3.40 -14.47 -6.34
C ARG A 16 3.62 -13.07 -5.80
N ILE A 17 2.64 -12.52 -5.10
CA ILE A 17 2.78 -11.15 -4.64
C ILE A 17 3.80 -11.06 -3.52
N GLU A 18 3.89 -12.08 -2.69
CA GLU A 18 4.88 -12.07 -1.63
C GLU A 18 6.30 -12.05 -2.20
N GLU A 19 6.54 -12.86 -3.22
CA GLU A 19 7.85 -12.91 -3.83
C GLU A 19 8.18 -11.61 -4.54
N VAL A 20 7.21 -11.05 -5.24
CA VAL A 20 7.43 -9.78 -5.93
C VAL A 20 7.76 -8.68 -4.94
N ILE A 21 7.02 -8.62 -3.84
CA ILE A 21 7.28 -7.57 -2.85
C ILE A 21 8.65 -7.77 -2.22
N HIS A 22 9.01 -9.00 -1.86
CA HIS A 22 10.36 -9.24 -1.31
C HIS A 22 11.44 -8.79 -2.26
N THR A 23 11.28 -9.09 -3.54
CA THR A 23 12.25 -8.69 -4.55
C THR A 23 12.39 -7.18 -4.61
N ILE A 24 11.25 -6.48 -4.59
CA ILE A 24 11.27 -5.03 -4.67
C ILE A 24 11.92 -4.41 -3.44
N LEU A 25 11.59 -4.92 -2.27
CA LEU A 25 12.16 -4.39 -1.04
C LEU A 25 13.67 -4.56 -1.02
N LYS A 26 14.14 -5.73 -1.44
CA LYS A 26 15.57 -6.00 -1.46
C LYS A 26 16.27 -5.14 -2.50
N LYS A 27 15.70 -5.07 -3.68
CA LYS A 27 16.30 -4.31 -4.78
C LYS A 27 16.47 -2.85 -4.42
N ASN A 28 15.51 -2.29 -3.71
CA ASN A 28 15.51 -0.86 -3.38
C ASN A 28 16.01 -0.58 -1.98
N ASN A 29 16.48 -1.60 -1.28
CA ASN A 29 17.02 -1.46 0.06
C ASN A 29 16.01 -0.81 1.01
N ILE A 30 14.76 -1.26 0.93
CA ILE A 30 13.69 -0.72 1.75
C ILE A 30 13.48 -1.62 2.95
N LYS A 31 13.47 -1.05 4.13
CA LYS A 31 13.17 -1.79 5.35
C LYS A 31 11.73 -1.55 5.74
N VAL A 32 11.07 -2.62 6.13
CA VAL A 32 9.67 -2.53 6.54
C VAL A 32 9.54 -2.94 8.00
N GLY A 33 8.50 -2.39 8.64
CA GLY A 33 8.19 -2.81 9.99
C GLY A 33 7.49 -4.15 9.98
N ASP A 34 6.39 -4.25 9.21
CA ASP A 34 5.63 -5.47 9.07
C ASP A 34 5.42 -5.77 7.60
N PHE A 35 5.43 -7.04 7.26
CA PHE A 35 5.00 -7.50 5.96
C PHE A 35 4.32 -8.83 6.17
N GLU A 36 3.00 -8.89 5.99
CA GLU A 36 2.25 -10.10 6.23
C GLU A 36 1.22 -10.33 5.14
N VAL A 37 1.02 -11.60 4.81
CA VAL A 37 0.04 -12.01 3.82
C VAL A 37 -1.03 -12.82 4.54
N PHE A 38 -2.28 -12.44 4.34
CA PHE A 38 -3.42 -13.06 5.00
C PHE A 38 -4.34 -13.69 3.98
N ASP A 39 -4.91 -14.84 4.34
CA ASP A 39 -5.98 -15.43 3.54
C ASP A 39 -7.35 -15.20 4.15
N LYS A 40 -7.42 -14.64 5.35
CA LYS A 40 -8.69 -14.43 6.03
C LYS A 40 -8.85 -12.94 6.39
N PRO A 41 -9.98 -12.35 5.98
CA PRO A 41 -10.19 -10.93 6.24
C PRO A 41 -10.10 -10.54 7.70
N ASN A 42 -10.70 -11.35 8.58
CA ASN A 42 -10.70 -10.99 10.00
C ASN A 42 -9.30 -11.00 10.59
N GLN A 43 -8.47 -11.91 10.13
CA GLN A 43 -7.09 -11.94 10.63
C GLN A 43 -6.34 -10.70 10.23
N LEU A 44 -6.54 -10.25 9.01
CA LEU A 44 -5.91 -9.02 8.59
C LEU A 44 -6.39 -7.85 9.43
N LEU A 45 -7.70 -7.73 9.60
CA LEU A 45 -8.24 -6.59 10.33
C LEU A 45 -7.77 -6.55 11.78
N VAL A 46 -7.71 -7.72 12.41
CA VAL A 46 -7.25 -7.79 13.80
C VAL A 46 -5.78 -7.42 13.93
N SER A 47 -4.99 -7.67 12.89
CA SER A 47 -3.56 -7.42 12.96
C SER A 47 -3.20 -5.94 12.88
N ILE A 48 -4.16 -5.08 12.50
CA ILE A 48 -3.85 -3.66 12.32
C ILE A 48 -3.75 -2.99 13.68
N THR A 49 -2.56 -2.49 14.00
CA THR A 49 -2.34 -1.80 15.26
C THR A 49 -1.88 -0.36 15.09
N GLU A 50 -1.68 0.08 13.84
CA GLU A 50 -1.21 1.43 13.56
C GLU A 50 -2.07 2.06 12.48
N ARG A 51 -2.02 3.38 12.41
CA ARG A 51 -2.74 4.14 11.40
C ARG A 51 -1.81 5.14 10.76
N GLY A 52 -2.07 5.45 9.50
CA GLY A 52 -1.29 6.48 8.83
C GLY A 52 -0.90 6.08 7.43
N SER A 53 -0.21 6.99 6.77
CA SER A 53 0.18 6.80 5.38
C SER A 53 1.30 5.78 5.20
N HIS A 54 1.86 5.29 6.29
CA HIS A 54 2.85 4.22 6.22
C HIS A 54 2.21 2.85 6.14
N GLN A 55 0.88 2.78 6.23
CA GLN A 55 0.15 1.51 6.13
C GLN A 55 -0.27 1.30 4.69
N LEU A 56 0.23 0.23 4.08
CA LEU A 56 -0.05 -0.08 2.68
C LEU A 56 -0.73 -1.44 2.61
N PHE A 57 -1.92 -1.45 2.03
CA PHE A 57 -2.74 -2.65 1.93
C PHE A 57 -2.95 -3.03 0.48
N PHE A 58 -2.64 -4.28 0.14
CA PHE A 58 -2.99 -4.87 -1.15
C PHE A 58 -4.13 -5.84 -0.90
N LEU A 59 -5.29 -5.56 -1.45
CA LEU A 59 -6.50 -6.33 -1.16
C LEU A 59 -7.08 -6.93 -2.42
N ASP A 60 -7.32 -8.23 -2.42
CA ASP A 60 -8.17 -8.82 -3.44
C ASP A 60 -9.61 -8.47 -3.12
N ILE A 61 -10.43 -8.33 -4.14
CA ILE A 61 -11.82 -7.98 -3.96
C ILE A 61 -12.66 -9.21 -3.64
N GLN A 62 -12.44 -10.29 -4.38
CA GLN A 62 -13.20 -11.53 -4.11
C GLN A 62 -12.40 -12.45 -3.21
N ILE A 63 -12.99 -12.80 -2.07
CA ILE A 63 -12.37 -13.72 -1.14
C ILE A 63 -13.28 -14.94 -1.03
N LYS A 64 -12.78 -16.09 -1.44
CA LYS A 64 -13.54 -17.32 -1.47
C LYS A 64 -14.83 -17.10 -2.26
N ASP A 65 -15.97 -17.35 -1.67
CA ASP A 65 -17.25 -17.21 -2.38
C ASP A 65 -17.85 -15.83 -2.27
N ASP A 66 -17.24 -14.94 -1.52
CA ASP A 66 -17.80 -13.60 -1.33
C ASP A 66 -17.16 -12.66 -2.36
N THR A 67 -17.97 -12.27 -3.33
CA THR A 67 -17.45 -11.55 -4.48
C THR A 67 -17.01 -10.13 -4.17
N LYS A 68 -17.41 -9.57 -3.03
CA LYS A 68 -17.06 -8.20 -2.69
C LYS A 68 -16.44 -8.07 -1.32
N LYS A 69 -15.93 -9.17 -0.77
CA LYS A 69 -15.42 -9.13 0.59
C LYS A 69 -14.27 -8.15 0.75
N GLY A 70 -13.40 -8.07 -0.26
CA GLY A 70 -12.28 -7.13 -0.19
C GLY A 70 -12.73 -5.70 -0.13
N LEU A 71 -13.83 -5.36 -0.79
CA LEU A 71 -14.38 -4.02 -0.69
C LEU A 71 -14.87 -3.73 0.72
N GLU A 72 -15.48 -4.72 1.35
CA GLU A 72 -15.93 -4.55 2.74
C GLU A 72 -14.75 -4.31 3.67
N VAL A 73 -13.68 -5.06 3.46
CA VAL A 73 -12.47 -4.88 4.26
C VAL A 73 -11.91 -3.48 4.06
N ALA A 74 -11.87 -3.04 2.82
CA ALA A 74 -11.37 -1.70 2.51
C ALA A 74 -12.22 -0.63 3.19
N LYS A 75 -13.53 -0.82 3.22
CA LYS A 75 -14.40 0.13 3.89
C LYS A 75 -14.06 0.23 5.38
N GLN A 76 -13.82 -0.92 6.00
CA GLN A 76 -13.48 -0.90 7.42
C GLN A 76 -12.14 -0.24 7.66
N ILE A 77 -11.16 -0.53 6.81
CA ILE A 77 -9.86 0.11 6.96
C ILE A 77 -10.00 1.62 6.83
N ARG A 78 -10.72 2.07 5.79
CA ARG A 78 -10.84 3.51 5.54
C ARG A 78 -11.61 4.20 6.64
N LYS A 79 -12.62 3.55 7.19
CA LYS A 79 -13.39 4.14 8.27
C LYS A 79 -12.50 4.49 9.46
N ASN A 80 -11.52 3.64 9.74
CA ASN A 80 -10.65 3.82 10.90
C ASN A 80 -9.38 4.58 10.58
N ASP A 81 -9.04 4.75 9.30
CA ASP A 81 -7.75 5.33 8.96
C ASP A 81 -7.88 6.07 7.63
N PRO A 82 -8.10 7.37 7.67
CA PRO A 82 -8.22 8.12 6.42
C PRO A 82 -6.93 8.20 5.63
N TYR A 83 -5.80 7.90 6.23
CA TYR A 83 -4.51 8.04 5.54
C TYR A 83 -3.94 6.73 5.01
N ALA A 84 -4.54 5.60 5.37
CA ALA A 84 -4.03 4.32 4.88
C ALA A 84 -4.02 4.28 3.36
N ASN A 85 -3.03 3.61 2.81
CA ASN A 85 -2.95 3.44 1.36
C ASN A 85 -3.53 2.09 0.99
N ILE A 86 -4.56 2.10 0.15
CA ILE A 86 -5.27 0.89 -0.24
C ILE A 86 -5.08 0.69 -1.73
N VAL A 87 -4.65 -0.51 -2.10
CA VAL A 87 -4.47 -0.92 -3.48
C VAL A 87 -5.29 -2.18 -3.69
N PHE A 88 -6.10 -2.20 -4.72
CA PHE A 88 -6.81 -3.42 -5.07
C PHE A 88 -6.00 -4.21 -6.08
N PHE A 89 -6.03 -5.51 -5.94
CA PHE A 89 -5.19 -6.43 -6.67
C PHE A 89 -6.09 -7.63 -6.98
N THR A 90 -6.67 -7.65 -8.17
CA THR A 90 -7.78 -8.55 -8.42
C THR A 90 -7.92 -8.84 -9.91
N THR A 91 -8.60 -9.95 -10.24
CA THR A 91 -9.00 -10.19 -11.62
C THR A 91 -10.37 -9.59 -11.92
N HIS A 92 -10.99 -8.94 -10.96
CA HIS A 92 -12.36 -8.44 -11.10
C HIS A 92 -12.38 -6.94 -11.32
N SER A 93 -11.85 -6.52 -12.47
CA SER A 93 -11.78 -5.10 -12.78
C SER A 93 -13.17 -4.48 -12.94
N GLU A 94 -14.20 -5.30 -13.11
CA GLU A 94 -15.55 -4.76 -13.21
C GLU A 94 -15.98 -4.07 -11.91
N TYR A 95 -15.28 -4.29 -10.81
CA TYR A 95 -15.64 -3.64 -9.56
C TYR A 95 -14.92 -2.32 -9.34
N LEU A 96 -14.10 -1.89 -10.30
CA LEU A 96 -13.40 -0.62 -10.16
C LEU A 96 -14.36 0.54 -9.86
N PRO A 97 -15.51 0.67 -10.54
CA PRO A 97 -16.38 1.79 -10.23
C PRO A 97 -16.89 1.79 -8.81
N LEU A 98 -17.02 0.63 -8.18
CA LEU A 98 -17.47 0.58 -6.79
C LEU A 98 -16.46 1.20 -5.84
N THR A 99 -15.18 1.14 -6.19
CA THR A 99 -14.19 1.75 -5.30
C THR A 99 -14.35 3.26 -5.25
N PHE A 100 -14.82 3.86 -6.33
CA PHE A 100 -15.12 5.29 -6.33
C PHE A 100 -16.42 5.56 -5.60
N GLN A 101 -17.43 4.72 -5.86
CA GLN A 101 -18.72 4.93 -5.25
C GLN A 101 -18.64 4.83 -3.73
N TYR A 102 -17.84 3.91 -3.22
CA TYR A 102 -17.68 3.73 -1.77
C TYR A 102 -16.70 4.74 -1.18
N GLN A 103 -16.12 5.59 -2.00
CA GLN A 103 -15.21 6.64 -1.53
C GLN A 103 -14.03 6.06 -0.76
N LEU A 104 -13.45 5.01 -1.33
CA LEU A 104 -12.34 4.33 -0.66
C LEU A 104 -11.01 5.04 -0.88
N ALA A 105 -10.95 5.93 -1.86
CA ALA A 105 -9.71 6.65 -2.17
C ALA A 105 -8.57 5.69 -2.40
N ALA A 106 -8.82 4.65 -3.21
CA ALA A 106 -7.78 3.67 -3.49
C ALA A 106 -6.60 4.34 -4.19
N LEU A 107 -5.41 3.96 -3.78
CA LEU A 107 -4.21 4.49 -4.40
C LEU A 107 -4.03 3.93 -5.80
N ASP A 108 -4.40 2.69 -6.00
CA ASP A 108 -4.26 2.08 -7.32
C ASP A 108 -5.11 0.83 -7.40
N PHE A 109 -5.21 0.29 -8.60
CA PHE A 109 -6.00 -0.89 -8.88
C PHE A 109 -5.18 -1.72 -9.88
N ILE A 110 -4.71 -2.88 -9.45
CA ILE A 110 -3.83 -3.72 -10.25
C ILE A 110 -4.60 -4.95 -10.72
N ASP A 111 -4.56 -5.19 -12.02
CA ASP A 111 -5.17 -6.39 -12.59
C ASP A 111 -4.20 -7.56 -12.41
N LYS A 112 -4.66 -8.63 -11.77
CA LYS A 112 -3.82 -9.80 -11.55
C LYS A 112 -3.38 -10.47 -12.84
N SER A 113 -4.07 -10.21 -13.95
CA SER A 113 -3.69 -10.83 -15.21
C SER A 113 -2.42 -10.22 -15.81
N LEU A 114 -1.97 -9.08 -15.30
CA LEU A 114 -0.66 -8.58 -15.68
C LEU A 114 0.39 -9.63 -15.38
N GLU A 115 1.38 -9.75 -16.27
CA GLU A 115 2.36 -10.80 -16.11
C GLU A 115 3.76 -10.24 -15.97
N GLY A 116 4.61 -11.05 -15.37
CA GLY A 116 6.03 -10.83 -15.36
C GLY A 116 6.42 -9.46 -14.87
N LYS A 117 7.19 -8.80 -15.70
CA LYS A 117 7.75 -7.51 -15.31
C LYS A 117 6.72 -6.41 -15.20
N ASP A 118 5.63 -6.51 -15.94
CA ASP A 118 4.59 -5.48 -15.84
C ASP A 118 3.96 -5.48 -14.47
N PHE A 119 3.69 -6.66 -13.94
CA PHE A 119 3.15 -6.77 -12.58
C PHE A 119 4.15 -6.23 -11.56
N GLN A 120 5.39 -6.64 -11.70
CA GLN A 120 6.41 -6.19 -10.75
C GLN A 120 6.58 -4.67 -10.80
N LYS A 121 6.58 -4.08 -11.99
CA LYS A 121 6.73 -2.64 -12.12
C LYS A 121 5.59 -1.89 -11.44
N ARG A 122 4.35 -2.39 -11.61
CA ARG A 122 3.22 -1.73 -10.97
C ARG A 122 3.35 -1.78 -9.46
N VAL A 123 3.69 -2.94 -8.91
CA VAL A 123 3.83 -3.05 -7.46
C VAL A 123 4.98 -2.17 -6.99
N GLU A 124 6.08 -2.17 -7.73
CA GLU A 124 7.24 -1.37 -7.33
C GLU A 124 6.90 0.12 -7.31
N SER A 125 6.20 0.60 -8.33
CA SER A 125 5.88 2.02 -8.36
C SER A 125 4.98 2.40 -7.18
N ILE A 126 4.09 1.51 -6.78
CA ILE A 126 3.23 1.78 -5.64
C ILE A 126 4.03 1.83 -4.34
N ILE A 127 4.94 0.89 -4.16
CA ILE A 127 5.75 0.87 -2.95
C ILE A 127 6.63 2.11 -2.88
N LEU A 128 7.25 2.48 -4.00
CA LEU A 128 8.09 3.68 -4.00
C LEU A 128 7.28 4.94 -3.77
N LEU A 129 6.07 5.01 -4.33
CA LEU A 129 5.21 6.15 -4.09
C LEU A 129 4.84 6.25 -2.61
N THR A 130 4.54 5.12 -1.99
CA THR A 130 4.20 5.14 -0.58
C THR A 130 5.40 5.58 0.26
N CYS A 131 6.59 5.14 -0.09
CA CYS A 131 7.78 5.58 0.61
C CYS A 131 7.96 7.10 0.49
N LYS A 132 7.69 7.64 -0.68
CA LYS A 132 7.75 9.08 -0.85
C LYS A 132 6.75 9.81 0.02
N LYS A 133 5.55 9.26 0.12
CA LYS A 133 4.53 9.88 0.97
C LYS A 133 4.99 9.89 2.42
N ILE A 134 5.59 8.81 2.87
CA ILE A 134 6.09 8.75 4.23
C ILE A 134 7.15 9.82 4.45
N GLN A 135 8.07 9.95 3.51
CA GLN A 135 9.13 10.94 3.64
C GLN A 135 8.60 12.35 3.70
N SER A 136 7.62 12.66 2.86
CA SER A 136 7.11 14.02 2.83
C SER A 136 6.32 14.36 4.07
N GLN A 137 5.73 13.37 4.73
CA GLN A 137 4.97 13.60 5.95
C GLN A 137 5.83 13.49 7.20
N ASN A 138 7.07 13.10 7.04
CA ASN A 138 7.99 12.95 8.14
C ASN A 138 9.31 13.60 7.73
N PRO A 139 9.41 14.92 7.90
CA PRO A 139 10.59 15.63 7.40
C PRO A 139 11.91 15.13 7.94
N GLU A 140 11.92 14.63 9.16
CA GLU A 140 13.17 14.11 9.71
C GLU A 140 13.65 12.90 8.96
N ASP A 141 12.74 12.01 8.61
CA ASP A 141 13.12 10.84 7.84
C ASP A 141 13.59 11.25 6.45
N ALA A 142 12.89 12.18 5.84
CA ALA A 142 13.30 12.67 4.54
C ALA A 142 14.68 13.29 4.60
N PHE A 143 14.94 14.07 5.62
CA PHE A 143 16.23 14.69 5.75
C PHE A 143 17.34 13.66 5.92
N ARG A 144 17.08 12.64 6.72
CA ARG A 144 18.08 11.60 6.92
C ARG A 144 18.40 10.88 5.63
N ILE A 145 17.38 10.60 4.85
CA ILE A 145 17.58 9.89 3.61
C ILE A 145 18.32 10.76 2.60
N GLU A 146 17.97 12.02 2.54
CA GLU A 146 18.58 12.92 1.60
C GLU A 146 19.92 13.44 2.06
N ASN A 147 20.28 13.12 3.25
CA ASN A 147 21.50 13.61 3.81
C ASN A 147 22.69 13.36 2.93
N ALA A 148 22.70 12.22 2.32
CA ALA A 148 23.76 11.89 1.43
C ALA A 148 23.76 12.78 0.21
N LYS A 149 22.67 13.40 -0.12
CA LYS A 149 22.59 14.21 -1.26
C LYS A 149 22.42 15.59 -0.95
N THR A 150 22.39 16.05 -0.02
CA THR A 150 22.35 17.37 0.12
C THR A 150 21.20 17.97 0.36
N VAL A 151 20.62 18.22 0.39
CA VAL A 151 19.58 18.78 0.45
C VAL A 151 19.01 19.67 0.97
N ILE A 152 18.73 20.00 1.22
CA ILE A 152 18.19 20.94 1.57
C ILE A 152 17.04 21.29 1.66
N GLN A 153 16.48 21.34 1.70
CA GLN A 153 15.38 21.61 1.65
C GLN A 153 14.83 22.11 2.63
N VAL A 154 14.76 22.22 3.12
CA VAL A 154 14.30 22.74 3.97
C VAL A 154 13.36 23.41 4.13
N PRO A 155 13.06 23.73 4.08
CA PRO A 155 12.19 24.42 4.21
C PRO A 155 11.11 24.19 4.65
N PHE A 156 10.67 23.86 4.86
CA PHE A 156 9.59 23.63 5.07
C PHE A 156 9.11 24.20 5.99
N HIS A 157 9.35 24.44 6.44
CA HIS A 157 8.86 25.00 7.21
C HIS A 157 8.44 25.79 7.07
N UNK A 158 8.40 25.93 6.44
CA UNK A 158 8.26 26.14 6.43
C UNK A 158 8.05 26.32 6.14
N UNK A 159 7.40 25.93 5.78
CA UNK A 159 7.20 25.90 5.70
C UNK A 159 6.88 25.87 5.57
N UNK A 160 6.12 25.45 5.64
CA UNK A 160 5.93 25.25 5.71
C UNK A 160 5.69 25.26 5.50
N UNK A 161 5.18 25.01 4.99
CA UNK A 161 5.02 24.81 5.01
C UNK A 161 4.90 24.84 4.70
N UNK A 162 4.68 24.58 4.10
CA UNK A 162 4.59 24.41 4.08
C UNK A 162 4.46 24.34 3.75
N UNK A 163 4.07 24.00 3.54
CA UNK A 163 3.94 23.75 3.51
C UNK A 163 3.79 23.62 3.29
N UNK A 164 3.43 23.23 3.33
CA UNK A 164 3.28 22.96 3.32
C UNK A 164 3.16 22.85 3.06
N LEU A 165 2.68 22.58 2.87
CA LEU A 165 2.40 22.24 2.51
C LEU A 165 2.32 21.81 2.20
#